data_4fe219ced7ec3260ce3e095f29f137ab
#
_entry.id   4fe219ced7ec3260ce3e095f29f137ab
#
_cell.length_a   1.000
_cell.length_b   1.000
_cell.length_c   1.000
_cell.angle_alpha   90.00
_cell.angle_beta   90.00
_cell.angle_gamma   90.00
#
_symmetry.space_group_name_H-M   'P 1'
#
loop_
_entity.id
_entity.type
_entity.pdbx_description
1 polymer ?
#
loop_
_entity_poly.entity_id
_entity_poly.type
_entity_poly.pdbx_seq_one_letter_code
_entity_poly.pdbx_strand_id
1 'polypeptide(L)'
;MVLLLTVARPGASHAAWSMHAGNAQHTALSTVPTQPLQAVHWQTPVDLKPQYSGDVLYIHYGSPVITEANTVILPVKVGAADTFRVEARRGSDGLLLWQLPTDYQPPPHGWVPSVGLTLAHQGRVYFPGAGGTLLWTNGLDTPSAHTAVRAAFFGNAAYASNPAAFNASLRVCTPLTADSEGTVYFGVQAVIANPLGITNAIAAVDESGVGRWVSVGAASEGQAIQVATNCAPALSRDEQTLYIACRGNSSTPGFLVALSTSDLSTQHVRPLADPATGLSANVSNNGTATPMVAPDDKVYYGVLENPFGVNAQRGWMLQFDAALNPAGAPGAFGWDHTPSLVPAAAAPVYSGTSSYLIMTKYNFYAGTGGNGENKIGLLDPLVAQVDGFSGETVMKEVATILGATPDPDAGPSYPTAVKEWCINTAVVDPFTHSVLAGAEDGKLYRWDLATNTFSETLVLTPGLGEAYTPTVSGPDGQVYAINNATLFAVGASNVGVLPPGPDVRALELGTLTPNPFTMRTRFSFRLPGERHVRLEVIDVAGARVRTLADGTFDAGEHWMEWDGRDGARHASRAGVYFVRLTDGSSTVARRVLFTP
;
A
#
# COMPACT_ATOMS: atom_id res chain seq x y z
N MET A 1 14.26 -48.01 21.66
CA MET A 1 14.76 -46.98 20.75
C MET A 1 13.61 -46.65 19.81
N VAL A 2 12.79 -45.66 20.19
CA VAL A 2 11.63 -45.20 19.40
C VAL A 2 12.11 -44.09 18.48
N LEU A 3 12.07 -44.35 17.18
CA LEU A 3 12.42 -43.37 16.13
C LEU A 3 11.25 -42.41 16.00
N LEU A 4 11.38 -41.19 16.55
CA LEU A 4 10.46 -40.09 16.22
C LEU A 4 10.75 -39.64 14.78
N LEU A 5 9.89 -40.03 13.85
CA LEU A 5 9.82 -39.40 12.54
C LEU A 5 9.21 -37.98 12.76
N THR A 6 10.05 -36.98 12.72
CA THR A 6 9.59 -35.61 12.51
C THR A 6 9.14 -35.51 11.05
N VAL A 7 7.82 -35.54 10.82
CA VAL A 7 7.23 -35.13 9.55
C VAL A 7 7.49 -33.63 9.41
N ALA A 8 8.42 -33.27 8.52
CA ALA A 8 8.56 -31.89 8.10
C ALA A 8 7.22 -31.45 7.50
N ARG A 9 6.52 -30.51 8.16
CA ARG A 9 5.38 -29.82 7.58
C ARG A 9 5.87 -29.14 6.30
N PRO A 10 5.12 -29.21 5.17
CA PRO A 10 5.44 -28.39 4.03
C PRO A 10 5.44 -26.93 4.50
N GLY A 11 6.52 -26.21 4.20
CA GLY A 11 6.65 -24.81 4.57
C GLY A 11 5.42 -24.06 4.09
N ALA A 12 4.82 -23.26 4.95
CA ALA A 12 3.76 -22.35 4.56
C ALA A 12 4.31 -21.50 3.41
N SER A 13 3.58 -21.49 2.29
CA SER A 13 3.84 -20.59 1.18
C SER A 13 3.65 -19.16 1.73
N HIS A 14 4.74 -18.43 1.91
CA HIS A 14 4.70 -17.05 2.38
C HIS A 14 4.48 -16.14 1.18
N ALA A 15 3.39 -15.38 1.20
CA ALA A 15 3.19 -14.30 0.23
C ALA A 15 4.35 -13.31 0.29
N ALA A 16 4.71 -12.72 -0.84
CA ALA A 16 5.78 -11.72 -0.89
C ALA A 16 5.44 -10.47 -0.08
N TRP A 17 4.14 -10.08 -0.08
CA TRP A 17 3.60 -8.97 0.71
C TRP A 17 2.15 -9.29 1.09
N SER A 18 1.93 -9.83 2.28
CA SER A 18 0.64 -10.48 2.58
C SER A 18 -0.45 -9.52 3.09
N MET A 19 -0.08 -8.36 3.66
CA MET A 19 -1.02 -7.42 4.28
C MET A 19 -0.39 -6.03 4.45
N HIS A 20 -1.01 -5.16 5.23
CA HIS A 20 -0.44 -3.87 5.60
C HIS A 20 0.99 -4.05 6.14
N ALA A 21 1.93 -3.25 5.63
CA ALA A 21 3.36 -3.31 5.98
C ALA A 21 3.99 -4.73 5.88
N GLY A 22 3.49 -5.57 4.97
CA GLY A 22 4.11 -6.82 4.52
C GLY A 22 3.74 -8.07 5.29
N ASN A 23 3.61 -8.02 6.61
CA ASN A 23 3.35 -9.17 7.47
C ASN A 23 2.52 -8.81 8.72
N ALA A 24 2.14 -9.79 9.52
CA ALA A 24 1.31 -9.62 10.70
C ALA A 24 1.95 -8.78 11.81
N GLN A 25 3.27 -8.60 11.82
CA GLN A 25 4.03 -7.75 12.73
C GLN A 25 4.22 -6.33 12.18
N HIS A 26 3.84 -6.06 10.93
CA HIS A 26 3.96 -4.78 10.22
C HIS A 26 5.41 -4.28 10.10
N THR A 27 6.36 -5.16 9.77
CA THR A 27 7.78 -4.82 9.73
C THR A 27 8.24 -4.08 8.47
N ALA A 28 7.48 -4.16 7.40
CA ALA A 28 7.77 -3.57 6.08
C ALA A 28 9.13 -3.98 5.47
N LEU A 29 9.60 -5.18 5.81
CA LEU A 29 10.84 -5.74 5.29
C LEU A 29 10.62 -6.41 3.93
N SER A 30 11.44 -6.05 2.94
CA SER A 30 11.52 -6.82 1.69
C SER A 30 12.19 -8.17 1.95
N THR A 31 11.67 -9.21 1.33
CA THR A 31 12.22 -10.57 1.41
C THR A 31 13.22 -10.88 0.31
N VAL A 32 13.37 -9.97 -0.65
CA VAL A 32 14.31 -10.05 -1.78
C VAL A 32 14.95 -8.69 -2.04
N PRO A 33 16.11 -8.63 -2.73
CA PRO A 33 16.66 -7.35 -3.17
C PRO A 33 15.68 -6.63 -4.08
N THR A 34 15.41 -5.36 -3.79
CA THR A 34 14.55 -4.54 -4.65
C THR A 34 15.28 -4.09 -5.91
N GLN A 35 14.57 -4.04 -7.03
CA GLN A 35 15.10 -3.57 -8.30
C GLN A 35 15.45 -2.07 -8.24
N PRO A 36 16.40 -1.59 -9.08
CA PRO A 36 16.69 -0.17 -9.23
C PRO A 36 15.45 0.64 -9.67
N LEU A 37 15.32 1.87 -9.18
CA LEU A 37 14.23 2.78 -9.54
C LEU A 37 14.49 3.49 -10.88
N GLN A 38 14.55 2.75 -11.98
CA GLN A 38 14.95 3.29 -13.29
C GLN A 38 13.79 3.53 -14.25
N ALA A 39 12.72 2.75 -14.14
CA ALA A 39 11.58 2.87 -15.04
C ALA A 39 10.26 2.46 -14.37
N VAL A 40 9.18 3.07 -14.83
CA VAL A 40 7.82 2.57 -14.60
C VAL A 40 7.55 1.49 -15.64
N HIS A 41 7.35 0.25 -15.20
CA HIS A 41 7.03 -0.87 -16.09
C HIS A 41 5.57 -0.84 -16.52
N TRP A 42 4.68 -0.58 -15.57
CA TRP A 42 3.26 -0.39 -15.81
C TRP A 42 2.63 0.44 -14.69
N GLN A 43 1.44 0.94 -14.96
CA GLN A 43 0.66 1.69 -13.98
C GLN A 43 -0.84 1.43 -14.15
N THR A 44 -1.61 1.63 -13.08
CA THR A 44 -3.06 1.48 -13.10
C THR A 44 -3.73 2.41 -12.10
N PRO A 45 -4.88 3.02 -12.42
CA PRO A 45 -5.61 3.81 -11.43
C PRO A 45 -6.10 2.93 -10.28
N VAL A 46 -5.98 3.44 -9.05
CA VAL A 46 -6.56 2.86 -7.83
C VAL A 46 -7.81 3.62 -7.38
N ASP A 47 -8.06 4.77 -7.98
CA ASP A 47 -9.27 5.56 -7.77
C ASP A 47 -9.73 6.16 -9.11
N LEU A 48 -10.94 5.79 -9.53
CA LEU A 48 -11.53 6.29 -10.78
C LEU A 48 -12.31 7.61 -10.59
N LYS A 49 -12.49 8.03 -9.32
CA LYS A 49 -13.17 9.27 -8.93
C LYS A 49 -12.51 9.84 -7.68
N PRO A 50 -11.25 10.30 -7.78
CA PRO A 50 -10.54 10.89 -6.66
C PRO A 50 -11.23 12.16 -6.18
N GLN A 51 -11.24 12.37 -4.86
CA GLN A 51 -11.88 13.52 -4.21
C GLN A 51 -10.79 14.45 -3.69
N TYR A 52 -10.81 15.68 -4.16
CA TYR A 52 -9.88 16.72 -3.74
C TYR A 52 -10.61 17.86 -3.02
N SER A 53 -9.93 18.50 -2.08
CA SER A 53 -10.28 19.81 -1.55
C SER A 53 -9.07 20.73 -1.72
N GLY A 54 -9.16 21.64 -2.67
CA GLY A 54 -7.96 22.30 -3.20
C GLY A 54 -7.04 21.26 -3.84
N ASP A 55 -5.79 21.22 -3.42
CA ASP A 55 -4.80 20.26 -3.89
C ASP A 55 -4.69 19.00 -3.00
N VAL A 56 -5.42 18.95 -1.88
CA VAL A 56 -5.39 17.85 -0.91
C VAL A 56 -6.32 16.72 -1.35
N LEU A 57 -5.78 15.52 -1.46
CA LEU A 57 -6.51 14.30 -1.79
C LEU A 57 -7.08 13.65 -0.53
N TYR A 58 -8.39 13.60 -0.39
CA TYR A 58 -9.10 13.14 0.83
C TYR A 58 -9.30 11.61 0.88
N ILE A 59 -8.24 10.85 0.73
CA ILE A 59 -8.29 9.39 0.81
C ILE A 59 -6.96 8.80 1.31
N HIS A 60 -7.06 7.75 2.12
CA HIS A 60 -5.97 6.82 2.38
C HIS A 60 -6.15 5.58 1.51
N TYR A 61 -5.24 5.31 0.59
CA TYR A 61 -5.32 4.12 -0.25
C TYR A 61 -4.91 2.87 0.52
N GLY A 62 -5.63 1.77 0.27
CA GLY A 62 -5.27 0.46 0.82
C GLY A 62 -3.97 -0.06 0.21
N SER A 63 -3.14 -0.68 1.05
CA SER A 63 -1.92 -1.34 0.60
C SER A 63 -2.27 -2.48 -0.37
N PRO A 64 -1.59 -2.59 -1.53
CA PRO A 64 -1.64 -3.81 -2.32
C PRO A 64 -1.08 -4.98 -1.52
N VAL A 65 -1.57 -6.19 -1.83
CA VAL A 65 -0.97 -7.44 -1.37
C VAL A 65 -0.44 -8.21 -2.59
N ILE A 66 0.64 -8.98 -2.41
CA ILE A 66 1.34 -9.60 -3.53
C ILE A 66 1.60 -11.08 -3.21
N THR A 67 1.17 -11.96 -4.12
CA THR A 67 1.40 -13.41 -4.00
C THR A 67 2.84 -13.79 -4.37
N GLU A 68 3.27 -14.99 -4.00
CA GLU A 68 4.57 -15.53 -4.43
C GLU A 68 4.70 -15.68 -5.94
N ALA A 69 3.59 -15.88 -6.64
CA ALA A 69 3.55 -15.94 -8.10
C ALA A 69 3.56 -14.55 -8.76
N ASN A 70 3.80 -13.49 -7.97
CA ASN A 70 3.83 -12.10 -8.42
C ASN A 70 2.49 -11.59 -8.98
N THR A 71 1.38 -11.97 -8.34
CA THR A 71 0.08 -11.35 -8.59
C THR A 71 -0.15 -10.22 -7.61
N VAL A 72 -0.32 -9.01 -8.12
CA VAL A 72 -0.59 -7.79 -7.35
C VAL A 72 -2.10 -7.65 -7.20
N ILE A 73 -2.60 -7.70 -5.97
CA ILE A 73 -4.03 -7.61 -5.66
C ILE A 73 -4.27 -6.31 -4.90
N LEU A 74 -5.18 -5.48 -5.39
CA LEU A 74 -5.37 -4.13 -4.90
C LEU A 74 -6.85 -3.73 -4.84
N PRO A 75 -7.26 -2.92 -3.86
CA PRO A 75 -8.57 -2.30 -3.85
C PRO A 75 -8.58 -1.12 -4.83
N VAL A 76 -9.65 -1.00 -5.62
CA VAL A 76 -9.86 0.12 -6.54
C VAL A 76 -11.18 0.80 -6.19
N LYS A 77 -11.12 2.11 -5.89
CA LYS A 77 -12.32 2.93 -5.70
C LYS A 77 -12.93 3.25 -7.06
N VAL A 78 -14.20 2.89 -7.27
CA VAL A 78 -14.85 2.96 -8.58
C VAL A 78 -15.87 4.09 -8.71
N GLY A 79 -16.26 4.72 -7.61
CA GLY A 79 -17.28 5.78 -7.62
C GLY A 79 -17.07 6.84 -6.55
N ALA A 80 -17.69 8.00 -6.73
CA ALA A 80 -17.70 9.09 -5.75
C ALA A 80 -18.47 8.74 -4.46
N ALA A 81 -19.27 7.69 -4.48
CA ALA A 81 -19.99 7.16 -3.31
C ALA A 81 -19.18 6.10 -2.54
N ASP A 82 -17.85 6.11 -2.67
CA ASP A 82 -16.91 5.21 -1.99
C ASP A 82 -17.25 3.73 -2.19
N THR A 83 -17.56 3.39 -3.43
CA THR A 83 -17.74 2.00 -3.87
C THR A 83 -16.42 1.43 -4.36
N PHE A 84 -16.17 0.15 -4.09
CA PHE A 84 -14.89 -0.49 -4.37
C PHE A 84 -15.04 -1.79 -5.15
N ARG A 85 -13.96 -2.17 -5.82
CA ARG A 85 -13.73 -3.52 -6.32
C ARG A 85 -12.31 -3.95 -5.96
N VAL A 86 -12.05 -5.24 -6.00
CA VAL A 86 -10.70 -5.81 -5.90
C VAL A 86 -10.25 -6.22 -7.29
N GLU A 87 -9.06 -5.83 -7.67
CA GLU A 87 -8.41 -6.23 -8.93
C GLU A 87 -7.17 -7.05 -8.62
N ALA A 88 -6.92 -8.09 -9.43
CA ALA A 88 -5.66 -8.81 -9.45
C ALA A 88 -4.96 -8.58 -10.79
N ARG A 89 -3.71 -8.20 -10.73
CA ARG A 89 -2.90 -7.89 -11.90
C ARG A 89 -1.60 -8.68 -11.88
N ARG A 90 -1.13 -9.10 -13.03
CA ARG A 90 0.18 -9.73 -13.16
C ARG A 90 1.26 -8.70 -12.84
N GLY A 91 2.18 -9.04 -11.93
CA GLY A 91 3.24 -8.12 -11.51
C GLY A 91 4.16 -7.69 -12.64
N SER A 92 4.47 -8.58 -13.59
CA SER A 92 5.43 -8.31 -14.65
C SER A 92 4.97 -7.28 -15.71
N ASP A 93 3.65 -7.15 -15.96
CA ASP A 93 3.13 -6.32 -17.07
C ASP A 93 1.82 -5.59 -16.74
N GLY A 94 1.28 -5.76 -15.53
CA GLY A 94 0.04 -5.11 -15.11
C GLY A 94 -1.23 -5.67 -15.75
N LEU A 95 -1.15 -6.80 -16.49
CA LEU A 95 -2.32 -7.42 -17.11
C LEU A 95 -3.36 -7.76 -16.05
N LEU A 96 -4.58 -7.29 -16.24
CA LEU A 96 -5.71 -7.64 -15.36
C LEU A 96 -6.00 -9.14 -15.50
N LEU A 97 -5.84 -9.89 -14.43
CA LEU A 97 -6.14 -11.31 -14.35
C LEU A 97 -7.62 -11.53 -14.02
N TRP A 98 -8.09 -10.86 -12.98
CA TRP A 98 -9.49 -10.88 -12.57
C TRP A 98 -9.86 -9.64 -11.76
N GLN A 99 -11.15 -9.42 -11.60
CA GLN A 99 -11.70 -8.39 -10.72
C GLN A 99 -12.99 -8.87 -10.07
N LEU A 100 -13.24 -8.43 -8.84
CA LEU A 100 -14.46 -8.70 -8.08
C LEU A 100 -15.03 -7.41 -7.50
N PRO A 101 -16.32 -7.12 -7.67
CA PRO A 101 -16.97 -6.04 -6.92
C PRO A 101 -17.07 -6.41 -5.45
N THR A 102 -16.99 -5.41 -4.57
CA THR A 102 -17.39 -5.54 -3.17
C THR A 102 -18.58 -4.65 -2.90
N ASP A 103 -19.46 -5.10 -2.02
CA ASP A 103 -20.56 -4.30 -1.49
C ASP A 103 -20.18 -3.54 -0.20
N TYR A 104 -18.88 -3.46 0.09
CA TYR A 104 -18.34 -2.76 1.25
C TYR A 104 -18.82 -1.31 1.30
N GLN A 105 -19.15 -0.89 2.49
CA GLN A 105 -19.45 0.50 2.83
C GLN A 105 -18.50 0.93 3.94
N PRO A 106 -17.67 1.98 3.71
CA PRO A 106 -16.75 2.46 4.74
C PRO A 106 -17.52 3.05 5.93
N PRO A 107 -16.88 3.12 7.12
CA PRO A 107 -17.45 3.83 8.27
C PRO A 107 -17.63 5.32 7.94
N PRO A 108 -18.45 6.06 8.70
CA PRO A 108 -18.51 7.52 8.59
C PRO A 108 -17.13 8.15 8.74
N HIS A 109 -16.76 9.03 7.82
CA HIS A 109 -15.41 9.57 7.72
C HIS A 109 -15.37 10.98 7.13
N GLY A 110 -14.29 11.72 7.42
CA GLY A 110 -13.89 12.93 6.70
C GLY A 110 -12.97 12.58 5.54
N TRP A 111 -11.90 11.83 5.83
CA TRP A 111 -11.02 11.22 4.82
C TRP A 111 -11.46 9.79 4.54
N VAL A 112 -11.54 9.41 3.27
CA VAL A 112 -11.92 8.03 2.91
C VAL A 112 -10.90 7.06 3.51
N PRO A 113 -11.34 6.11 4.35
CA PRO A 113 -10.42 5.20 5.02
C PRO A 113 -9.85 4.16 4.05
N SER A 114 -8.67 3.64 4.39
CA SER A 114 -8.02 2.61 3.61
C SER A 114 -8.82 1.30 3.61
N VAL A 115 -9.06 0.74 2.42
CA VAL A 115 -9.60 -0.61 2.26
C VAL A 115 -8.42 -1.58 2.26
N GLY A 116 -8.13 -2.17 3.41
CA GLY A 116 -7.00 -3.09 3.56
C GLY A 116 -7.40 -4.52 3.24
N LEU A 117 -6.62 -5.16 2.38
CA LEU A 117 -6.73 -6.58 2.05
C LEU A 117 -5.75 -7.38 2.91
N THR A 118 -5.98 -8.69 3.02
CA THR A 118 -4.96 -9.62 3.52
C THR A 118 -4.96 -10.92 2.73
N LEU A 119 -3.77 -11.43 2.44
CA LEU A 119 -3.57 -12.80 2.01
C LEU A 119 -3.51 -13.69 3.26
N ALA A 120 -4.18 -14.81 3.20
CA ALA A 120 -4.22 -15.78 4.29
C ALA A 120 -3.87 -17.19 3.79
N HIS A 121 -3.82 -18.13 4.70
CA HIS A 121 -3.55 -19.53 4.42
C HIS A 121 -4.36 -20.06 3.22
N GLN A 122 -3.89 -21.11 2.55
CA GLN A 122 -4.49 -21.71 1.35
C GLN A 122 -4.67 -20.78 0.15
N GLY A 123 -3.88 -19.70 0.05
CA GLY A 123 -3.93 -18.80 -1.11
C GLY A 123 -5.25 -18.05 -1.24
N ARG A 124 -5.86 -17.68 -0.12
CA ARG A 124 -7.05 -16.82 -0.08
C ARG A 124 -6.68 -15.36 0.05
N VAL A 125 -7.43 -14.49 -0.62
CA VAL A 125 -7.45 -13.06 -0.33
C VAL A 125 -8.76 -12.71 0.35
N TYR A 126 -8.68 -12.01 1.49
CA TYR A 126 -9.82 -11.47 2.20
C TYR A 126 -9.91 -9.96 1.99
N PHE A 127 -11.14 -9.46 1.90
CA PHE A 127 -11.45 -8.03 1.76
C PHE A 127 -12.78 -7.69 2.41
N PRO A 128 -13.00 -6.43 2.81
CA PRO A 128 -14.24 -6.02 3.47
C PRO A 128 -15.46 -6.17 2.59
N GLY A 129 -16.58 -6.58 3.20
CA GLY A 129 -17.92 -6.61 2.63
C GLY A 129 -18.91 -5.81 3.47
N ALA A 130 -20.14 -5.65 2.97
CA ALA A 130 -21.21 -4.96 3.68
C ALA A 130 -21.59 -5.67 5.00
N GLY A 131 -22.13 -4.90 5.94
CA GLY A 131 -22.64 -5.46 7.20
C GLY A 131 -21.55 -5.94 8.16
N GLY A 132 -20.35 -5.39 8.09
CA GLY A 132 -19.22 -5.81 8.91
C GLY A 132 -18.69 -7.20 8.54
N THR A 133 -19.05 -7.75 7.38
CA THR A 133 -18.60 -9.07 6.92
C THR A 133 -17.29 -8.99 6.16
N LEU A 134 -16.63 -10.14 5.98
CA LEU A 134 -15.54 -10.32 5.05
C LEU A 134 -16.01 -11.06 3.80
N LEU A 135 -15.39 -10.74 2.69
CA LEU A 135 -15.46 -11.48 1.44
C LEU A 135 -14.10 -12.11 1.19
N TRP A 136 -14.07 -13.31 0.58
CA TRP A 136 -12.81 -13.93 0.19
C TRP A 136 -12.95 -14.72 -1.12
N THR A 137 -11.84 -14.90 -1.81
CA THR A 137 -11.70 -15.79 -2.99
C THR A 137 -10.32 -16.46 -2.97
N ASN A 138 -10.13 -17.46 -3.80
CA ASN A 138 -8.87 -18.20 -3.98
C ASN A 138 -8.53 -18.33 -5.48
N GLY A 139 -7.46 -19.09 -5.80
CA GLY A 139 -7.02 -19.26 -7.20
C GLY A 139 -6.45 -17.98 -7.80
N LEU A 140 -5.80 -17.17 -6.96
CA LEU A 140 -5.48 -15.75 -7.18
C LEU A 140 -4.64 -15.48 -8.43
N ASP A 141 -3.81 -16.43 -8.86
CA ASP A 141 -2.79 -16.26 -9.89
C ASP A 141 -3.27 -16.65 -11.29
N THR A 142 -4.54 -17.00 -11.44
CA THR A 142 -5.10 -17.48 -12.70
C THR A 142 -6.15 -16.52 -13.27
N PRO A 143 -6.12 -16.24 -14.59
CA PRO A 143 -7.14 -15.43 -15.25
C PRO A 143 -8.44 -16.22 -15.45
N SER A 144 -9.19 -16.40 -14.38
CA SER A 144 -10.47 -17.12 -14.38
C SER A 144 -11.58 -16.27 -13.77
N ALA A 145 -12.83 -16.70 -13.96
CA ALA A 145 -13.94 -16.08 -13.24
C ALA A 145 -13.87 -16.43 -11.75
N HIS A 146 -13.88 -15.42 -10.90
CA HIS A 146 -13.83 -15.57 -9.46
C HIS A 146 -15.20 -15.29 -8.85
N THR A 147 -15.50 -15.96 -7.75
CA THR A 147 -16.70 -15.73 -6.93
C THR A 147 -16.27 -15.46 -5.51
N ALA A 148 -16.81 -14.41 -4.92
CA ALA A 148 -16.56 -14.10 -3.52
C ALA A 148 -17.46 -14.95 -2.60
N VAL A 149 -16.85 -15.49 -1.55
CA VAL A 149 -17.55 -16.17 -0.46
C VAL A 149 -17.61 -15.20 0.73
N ARG A 150 -18.78 -15.11 1.37
CA ARG A 150 -19.00 -14.23 2.51
C ARG A 150 -18.83 -14.97 3.84
N ALA A 151 -18.19 -14.30 4.79
CA ALA A 151 -18.08 -14.74 6.18
C ALA A 151 -18.48 -13.60 7.12
N ALA A 152 -19.44 -13.85 7.99
CA ALA A 152 -19.89 -12.91 9.01
C ALA A 152 -19.31 -13.31 10.38
N PHE A 153 -18.59 -12.40 11.02
CA PHE A 153 -17.94 -12.65 12.32
C PHE A 153 -18.96 -13.00 13.45
N PHE A 154 -20.20 -12.61 13.27
CA PHE A 154 -21.31 -12.92 14.19
C PHE A 154 -22.19 -14.10 13.71
N GLY A 155 -21.78 -14.81 12.67
CA GLY A 155 -22.40 -15.99 12.12
C GLY A 155 -23.16 -15.76 10.81
N ASN A 156 -22.89 -16.60 9.81
CA ASN A 156 -23.49 -16.51 8.47
C ASN A 156 -25.00 -16.66 8.47
N ALA A 157 -25.57 -17.53 9.33
CA ALA A 157 -27.02 -17.70 9.45
C ALA A 157 -27.70 -16.43 10.01
N ALA A 158 -27.10 -15.78 10.99
CA ALA A 158 -27.58 -14.52 11.52
C ALA A 158 -27.57 -13.41 10.46
N TYR A 159 -26.47 -13.29 9.72
CA TYR A 159 -26.40 -12.35 8.59
C TYR A 159 -27.49 -12.63 7.54
N ALA A 160 -27.64 -13.90 7.13
CA ALA A 160 -28.62 -14.31 6.13
C ALA A 160 -30.07 -14.06 6.55
N SER A 161 -30.37 -14.02 7.86
CA SER A 161 -31.72 -13.74 8.36
C SER A 161 -32.18 -12.29 8.14
N ASN A 162 -31.27 -11.33 8.12
CA ASN A 162 -31.58 -9.90 7.92
C ASN A 162 -30.38 -9.11 7.34
N PRO A 163 -29.93 -9.39 6.10
CA PRO A 163 -28.78 -8.72 5.53
C PRO A 163 -28.91 -7.20 5.46
N ALA A 164 -30.11 -6.70 5.16
CA ALA A 164 -30.36 -5.26 5.04
C ALA A 164 -30.10 -4.50 6.35
N ALA A 165 -30.52 -5.04 7.50
CA ALA A 165 -30.29 -4.41 8.80
C ALA A 165 -28.79 -4.41 9.16
N PHE A 166 -28.08 -5.51 8.91
CA PHE A 166 -26.63 -5.56 9.16
C PHE A 166 -25.86 -4.66 8.20
N ASN A 167 -26.22 -4.64 6.91
CA ASN A 167 -25.61 -3.74 5.92
C ASN A 167 -25.81 -2.26 6.26
N ALA A 168 -26.93 -1.91 6.87
CA ALA A 168 -27.16 -0.55 7.34
C ALA A 168 -26.32 -0.18 8.57
N SER A 169 -25.97 -1.15 9.42
CA SER A 169 -25.51 -0.88 10.80
C SER A 169 -24.04 -1.17 11.09
N LEU A 170 -23.40 -2.13 10.40
CA LEU A 170 -22.04 -2.55 10.74
C LEU A 170 -21.07 -2.24 9.61
N ARG A 171 -19.87 -1.77 9.97
CA ARG A 171 -18.78 -1.42 9.04
C ARG A 171 -17.48 -2.05 9.50
N VAL A 172 -16.75 -2.71 8.61
CA VAL A 172 -15.31 -2.97 8.83
C VAL A 172 -14.61 -1.62 8.82
N CYS A 173 -13.81 -1.31 9.84
CA CYS A 173 -13.21 0.02 9.99
C CYS A 173 -11.68 0.02 10.03
N THR A 174 -11.05 -1.15 9.89
CA THR A 174 -9.58 -1.29 9.84
C THR A 174 -9.15 -2.08 8.61
N PRO A 175 -7.90 -1.94 8.17
CA PRO A 175 -7.27 -2.97 7.35
C PRO A 175 -7.31 -4.33 8.05
N LEU A 176 -7.14 -5.39 7.26
CA LEU A 176 -7.23 -6.78 7.73
C LEU A 176 -5.83 -7.32 8.02
N THR A 177 -5.72 -8.16 9.07
CA THR A 177 -4.49 -8.88 9.40
C THR A 177 -4.82 -10.36 9.59
N ALA A 178 -4.03 -11.25 8.99
CA ALA A 178 -4.20 -12.69 9.13
C ALA A 178 -3.04 -13.32 9.90
N ASP A 179 -3.33 -14.36 10.69
CA ASP A 179 -2.31 -15.24 11.26
C ASP A 179 -1.91 -16.35 10.27
N SER A 180 -0.90 -17.12 10.64
CA SER A 180 -0.39 -18.25 9.84
C SER A 180 -1.37 -19.42 9.70
N GLU A 181 -2.38 -19.50 10.57
CA GLU A 181 -3.44 -20.53 10.52
C GLU A 181 -4.65 -20.07 9.68
N GLY A 182 -4.63 -18.82 9.16
CA GLY A 182 -5.66 -18.26 8.28
C GLY A 182 -6.82 -17.58 9.00
N THR A 183 -6.70 -17.29 10.29
CA THR A 183 -7.66 -16.42 10.99
C THR A 183 -7.40 -14.97 10.64
N VAL A 184 -8.46 -14.24 10.29
CA VAL A 184 -8.40 -12.83 9.91
C VAL A 184 -8.99 -11.96 11.02
N TYR A 185 -8.22 -10.97 11.49
CA TYR A 185 -8.55 -10.03 12.57
C TYR A 185 -8.83 -8.63 12.01
N PHE A 186 -9.83 -7.94 12.59
CA PHE A 186 -10.24 -6.60 12.14
C PHE A 186 -11.10 -5.87 13.17
N GLY A 187 -11.20 -4.55 13.01
CA GLY A 187 -12.10 -3.70 13.77
C GLY A 187 -13.45 -3.51 13.08
N VAL A 188 -14.50 -3.39 13.87
CA VAL A 188 -15.87 -3.17 13.41
C VAL A 188 -16.49 -1.96 14.11
N GLN A 189 -17.08 -1.05 13.34
CA GLN A 189 -17.86 0.06 13.83
C GLN A 189 -19.37 -0.21 13.65
N ALA A 190 -20.14 -0.05 14.72
CA ALA A 190 -21.59 -0.02 14.68
C ALA A 190 -22.05 1.43 14.53
N VAL A 191 -22.69 1.76 13.40
CA VAL A 191 -23.14 3.12 13.08
C VAL A 191 -24.57 3.40 13.50
N ILE A 192 -25.40 2.36 13.60
CA ILE A 192 -26.76 2.36 14.16
C ILE A 192 -27.03 1.02 14.85
N ALA A 193 -28.13 0.94 15.58
CA ALA A 193 -28.58 -0.32 16.20
C ALA A 193 -28.81 -1.43 15.17
N ASN A 194 -28.50 -2.68 15.54
CA ASN A 194 -28.65 -3.87 14.72
C ASN A 194 -29.37 -4.98 15.47
N PRO A 195 -29.87 -6.03 14.77
CA PRO A 195 -30.70 -7.08 15.37
C PRO A 195 -30.05 -7.88 16.52
N LEU A 196 -28.72 -7.91 16.59
CA LEU A 196 -27.96 -8.64 17.62
C LEU A 196 -27.46 -7.72 18.75
N GLY A 197 -27.73 -6.40 18.69
CA GLY A 197 -27.20 -5.45 19.66
C GLY A 197 -25.66 -5.34 19.66
N ILE A 198 -25.01 -5.70 18.56
CA ILE A 198 -23.56 -5.58 18.42
C ILE A 198 -23.20 -4.10 18.46
N THR A 199 -22.28 -3.75 19.35
CA THR A 199 -21.66 -2.42 19.43
C THR A 199 -20.34 -2.41 18.61
N ASN A 200 -19.54 -1.35 18.73
CA ASN A 200 -18.18 -1.35 18.18
C ASN A 200 -17.41 -2.55 18.72
N ALA A 201 -16.73 -3.28 17.85
CA ALA A 201 -16.15 -4.58 18.17
C ALA A 201 -14.76 -4.80 17.56
N ILE A 202 -14.02 -5.70 18.16
CA ILE A 202 -12.84 -6.35 17.58
C ILE A 202 -13.29 -7.77 17.23
N ALA A 203 -13.05 -8.17 15.99
CA ALA A 203 -13.57 -9.41 15.42
C ALA A 203 -12.46 -10.26 14.80
N ALA A 204 -12.71 -11.56 14.74
CA ALA A 204 -11.91 -12.52 14.02
C ALA A 204 -12.81 -13.50 13.25
N VAL A 205 -12.34 -13.96 12.10
CA VAL A 205 -12.97 -15.02 11.30
C VAL A 205 -11.90 -16.03 10.97
N ASP A 206 -12.09 -17.28 11.36
CA ASP A 206 -11.16 -18.36 11.08
C ASP A 206 -11.28 -18.88 9.63
N GLU A 207 -10.37 -19.74 9.24
CA GLU A 207 -10.32 -20.32 7.90
C GLU A 207 -11.60 -21.07 7.49
N SER A 208 -12.34 -21.64 8.45
CA SER A 208 -13.63 -22.31 8.21
C SER A 208 -14.79 -21.32 8.05
N GLY A 209 -14.56 -20.03 8.26
CA GLY A 209 -15.57 -18.97 8.22
C GLY A 209 -16.36 -18.82 9.52
N VAL A 210 -15.89 -19.42 10.63
CA VAL A 210 -16.47 -19.24 11.95
C VAL A 210 -15.91 -17.97 12.58
N GLY A 211 -16.80 -17.09 13.01
CA GLY A 211 -16.43 -15.83 13.62
C GLY A 211 -16.46 -15.84 15.14
N ARG A 212 -15.65 -14.96 15.72
CA ARG A 212 -15.68 -14.59 17.15
C ARG A 212 -15.44 -13.09 17.28
N TRP A 213 -15.93 -12.50 18.35
CA TRP A 213 -15.76 -11.08 18.56
C TRP A 213 -15.92 -10.70 20.04
N VAL A 214 -15.37 -9.54 20.37
CA VAL A 214 -15.53 -8.89 21.67
C VAL A 214 -15.90 -7.43 21.44
N SER A 215 -16.80 -6.87 22.25
CA SER A 215 -17.08 -5.43 22.17
C SER A 215 -15.85 -4.62 22.60
N VAL A 216 -15.63 -3.45 21.98
CA VAL A 216 -14.52 -2.57 22.37
C VAL A 216 -14.60 -2.20 23.85
N GLY A 217 -15.82 -1.96 24.37
CA GLY A 217 -16.00 -1.72 25.80
C GLY A 217 -15.50 -2.86 26.67
N ALA A 218 -15.83 -4.12 26.34
CA ALA A 218 -15.32 -5.27 27.08
C ALA A 218 -13.80 -5.45 26.90
N ALA A 219 -13.31 -5.35 25.67
CA ALA A 219 -11.90 -5.47 25.33
C ALA A 219 -11.01 -4.43 26.04
N SER A 220 -11.53 -3.24 26.31
CA SER A 220 -10.84 -2.14 26.97
C SER A 220 -11.20 -1.95 28.45
N GLU A 221 -11.84 -2.93 29.09
CA GLU A 221 -12.30 -2.83 30.49
C GLU A 221 -13.18 -1.59 30.74
N GLY A 222 -14.01 -1.22 29.76
CA GLY A 222 -14.91 -0.07 29.81
C GLY A 222 -14.28 1.29 29.48
N GLN A 223 -13.00 1.33 29.12
CA GLN A 223 -12.26 2.58 28.93
C GLN A 223 -12.40 3.17 27.53
N ALA A 224 -12.45 2.34 26.48
CA ALA A 224 -12.64 2.77 25.09
C ALA A 224 -14.03 2.39 24.57
N ILE A 225 -14.45 3.04 23.50
CA ILE A 225 -15.75 2.81 22.89
C ILE A 225 -15.69 2.41 21.41
N GLN A 226 -14.57 2.66 20.73
CA GLN A 226 -14.41 2.31 19.32
C GLN A 226 -12.96 1.98 18.97
N VAL A 227 -12.77 1.16 17.95
CA VAL A 227 -11.46 0.94 17.32
C VAL A 227 -11.07 2.19 16.54
N ALA A 228 -9.80 2.55 16.52
CA ALA A 228 -9.30 3.60 15.64
C ALA A 228 -9.42 3.16 14.18
N THR A 229 -10.12 3.94 13.37
CA THR A 229 -10.24 3.70 11.93
C THR A 229 -8.85 3.72 11.28
N ASN A 230 -8.61 2.89 10.28
CA ASN A 230 -7.32 2.66 9.59
C ASN A 230 -6.22 1.96 10.42
N CYS A 231 -6.42 1.71 11.70
CA CYS A 231 -5.45 1.00 12.52
C CYS A 231 -5.52 -0.51 12.25
N ALA A 232 -4.65 -1.05 11.41
CA ALA A 232 -4.54 -2.49 11.21
C ALA A 232 -4.15 -3.18 12.53
N PRO A 233 -4.81 -4.29 12.93
CA PRO A 233 -4.35 -5.08 14.06
C PRO A 233 -2.97 -5.68 13.78
N ALA A 234 -2.07 -5.72 14.76
CA ALA A 234 -0.78 -6.42 14.65
C ALA A 234 -0.75 -7.65 15.55
N LEU A 235 0.00 -8.68 15.17
CA LEU A 235 0.18 -9.88 15.96
C LEU A 235 1.57 -9.91 16.61
N SER A 236 1.64 -10.49 17.81
CA SER A 236 2.93 -10.89 18.40
C SER A 236 3.66 -11.88 17.48
N ARG A 237 4.96 -12.09 17.69
CA ARG A 237 5.76 -12.99 16.84
C ARG A 237 5.33 -14.45 16.93
N ASP A 238 4.80 -14.87 18.07
CA ASP A 238 4.22 -16.20 18.27
C ASP A 238 2.73 -16.26 17.88
N GLU A 239 2.18 -15.14 17.39
CA GLU A 239 0.79 -14.97 16.97
C GLU A 239 -0.25 -15.27 18.08
N GLN A 240 0.15 -15.24 19.37
CA GLN A 240 -0.76 -15.50 20.48
C GLN A 240 -1.41 -14.23 21.03
N THR A 241 -0.91 -13.04 20.66
CA THR A 241 -1.43 -11.74 21.11
C THR A 241 -1.75 -10.84 19.93
N LEU A 242 -2.94 -10.25 19.96
CA LEU A 242 -3.42 -9.24 19.02
C LEU A 242 -3.29 -7.85 19.66
N TYR A 243 -2.60 -6.91 19.00
CA TYR A 243 -2.51 -5.51 19.39
C TYR A 243 -3.34 -4.63 18.48
N ILE A 244 -4.19 -3.78 19.06
CA ILE A 244 -5.06 -2.88 18.31
C ILE A 244 -5.28 -1.57 19.06
N ALA A 245 -5.31 -0.44 18.34
CA ALA A 245 -5.59 0.84 18.94
C ALA A 245 -7.10 1.11 19.03
N CYS A 246 -7.50 1.63 20.19
CA CYS A 246 -8.87 2.01 20.51
C CYS A 246 -8.92 3.46 21.02
N ARG A 247 -10.10 4.06 21.05
CA ARG A 247 -10.29 5.44 21.46
C ARG A 247 -11.66 5.67 22.14
N GLY A 248 -11.79 6.82 22.80
CA GLY A 248 -13.05 7.32 23.32
C GLY A 248 -13.96 7.90 22.22
N ASN A 249 -14.93 8.74 22.62
CA ASN A 249 -15.84 9.42 21.69
C ASN A 249 -15.15 10.42 20.74
N SER A 250 -14.04 10.96 21.17
CA SER A 250 -13.19 11.87 20.41
C SER A 250 -11.83 11.20 20.18
N SER A 251 -10.86 11.90 19.62
CA SER A 251 -9.49 11.39 19.46
C SER A 251 -8.80 11.07 20.79
N THR A 252 -9.32 11.59 21.90
CA THR A 252 -8.85 11.31 23.27
C THR A 252 -10.00 10.80 24.15
N PRO A 253 -9.72 9.93 25.14
CA PRO A 253 -8.46 9.23 25.36
C PRO A 253 -8.18 8.16 24.31
N GLY A 254 -6.88 7.97 23.98
CA GLY A 254 -6.41 6.86 23.16
C GLY A 254 -5.94 5.69 24.01
N PHE A 255 -6.06 4.47 23.49
CA PHE A 255 -5.66 3.23 24.15
C PHE A 255 -5.00 2.28 23.16
N LEU A 256 -4.04 1.49 23.64
CA LEU A 256 -3.59 0.30 22.96
C LEU A 256 -4.08 -0.92 23.78
N VAL A 257 -4.67 -1.90 23.09
CA VAL A 257 -5.28 -3.08 23.70
C VAL A 257 -4.58 -4.32 23.19
N ALA A 258 -4.23 -5.24 24.09
CA ALA A 258 -3.70 -6.55 23.79
C ALA A 258 -4.72 -7.63 24.14
N LEU A 259 -5.05 -8.47 23.16
CA LEU A 259 -6.03 -9.56 23.29
C LEU A 259 -5.37 -10.90 22.98
N SER A 260 -5.84 -11.96 23.63
CA SER A 260 -5.53 -13.32 23.21
C SER A 260 -6.11 -13.61 21.83
N THR A 261 -5.33 -14.14 20.91
CA THR A 261 -5.81 -14.54 19.58
C THR A 261 -6.77 -15.71 19.63
N SER A 262 -6.68 -16.57 20.66
CA SER A 262 -7.49 -17.78 20.76
C SER A 262 -8.98 -17.49 21.01
N ASP A 263 -9.30 -16.48 21.83
CA ASP A 263 -10.68 -16.20 22.29
C ASP A 263 -11.03 -14.71 22.35
N LEU A 264 -10.10 -13.82 22.00
CA LEU A 264 -10.18 -12.36 22.11
C LEU A 264 -10.39 -11.86 23.56
N SER A 265 -10.01 -12.64 24.56
CA SER A 265 -9.98 -12.18 25.95
C SER A 265 -8.90 -11.11 26.14
N THR A 266 -9.20 -10.11 26.98
CA THR A 266 -8.28 -9.02 27.27
C THR A 266 -7.09 -9.51 28.07
N GLN A 267 -5.89 -9.24 27.58
CA GLN A 267 -4.64 -9.46 28.29
C GLN A 267 -4.14 -8.17 28.95
N HIS A 268 -4.08 -7.07 28.17
CA HIS A 268 -3.61 -5.79 28.66
C HIS A 268 -4.36 -4.62 28.00
N VAL A 269 -4.55 -3.54 28.76
CA VAL A 269 -5.08 -2.26 28.29
C VAL A 269 -4.12 -1.16 28.70
N ARG A 270 -3.63 -0.39 27.75
CA ARG A 270 -2.70 0.72 28.01
C ARG A 270 -3.32 2.05 27.57
N PRO A 271 -3.66 2.97 28.49
CA PRO A 271 -3.91 4.36 28.16
C PRO A 271 -2.66 4.98 27.54
N LEU A 272 -2.83 5.69 26.43
CA LEU A 272 -1.73 6.34 25.71
C LEU A 272 -1.59 7.78 26.25
N ALA A 273 -0.39 8.14 26.64
CA ALA A 273 -0.07 9.46 27.17
C ALA A 273 0.89 10.22 26.24
N ASP A 274 0.68 11.51 26.12
CA ASP A 274 1.63 12.43 25.51
C ASP A 274 2.88 12.55 26.42
N PRO A 275 4.07 12.25 25.91
CA PRO A 275 5.29 12.27 26.72
C PRO A 275 5.65 13.64 27.32
N ALA A 276 5.33 14.73 26.60
CA ALA A 276 5.70 16.08 27.05
C ALA A 276 4.71 16.64 28.08
N THR A 277 3.44 16.28 28.02
CA THR A 277 2.40 16.87 28.85
C THR A 277 1.82 15.92 29.90
N GLY A 278 1.96 14.62 29.71
CA GLY A 278 1.30 13.59 30.52
C GLY A 278 -0.21 13.46 30.28
N LEU A 279 -0.79 14.28 29.40
CA LEU A 279 -2.20 14.19 29.03
C LEU A 279 -2.43 12.98 28.13
N SER A 280 -3.71 12.56 27.99
CA SER A 280 -4.06 11.49 27.05
C SER A 280 -3.66 11.87 25.64
N ALA A 281 -2.84 11.06 24.98
CA ALA A 281 -2.44 11.28 23.59
C ALA A 281 -3.62 11.08 22.63
N ASN A 282 -3.55 11.74 21.47
CA ASN A 282 -4.59 11.66 20.45
C ASN A 282 -4.41 10.41 19.55
N VAL A 283 -5.49 9.66 19.37
CA VAL A 283 -5.63 8.58 18.39
C VAL A 283 -6.71 9.00 17.39
N SER A 284 -6.29 9.45 16.21
CA SER A 284 -7.17 9.99 15.19
C SER A 284 -7.71 8.91 14.25
N ASN A 285 -8.96 9.07 13.79
CA ASN A 285 -9.53 8.26 12.71
C ASN A 285 -9.03 8.69 11.31
N ASN A 286 -8.38 9.85 11.22
CA ASN A 286 -7.80 10.32 9.96
C ASN A 286 -6.32 9.91 9.82
N GLY A 287 -5.73 9.32 10.86
CA GLY A 287 -4.38 8.79 10.80
C GLY A 287 -4.36 7.34 10.36
N THR A 288 -3.18 6.88 9.93
CA THR A 288 -2.94 5.50 9.48
C THR A 288 -1.95 4.76 10.37
N ALA A 289 -1.61 5.32 11.54
CA ALA A 289 -0.73 4.66 12.49
C ALA A 289 -1.29 3.29 12.91
N THR A 290 -0.48 2.24 12.78
CA THR A 290 -0.78 0.90 13.26
C THR A 290 0.30 0.40 14.20
N PRO A 291 0.04 -0.54 15.10
CA PRO A 291 1.09 -1.15 15.89
C PRO A 291 2.09 -1.89 14.99
N MET A 292 3.39 -1.80 15.32
CA MET A 292 4.43 -2.63 14.73
C MET A 292 5.09 -3.43 15.85
N VAL A 293 5.32 -4.72 15.62
CA VAL A 293 5.96 -5.62 16.60
C VAL A 293 7.38 -5.95 16.14
N ALA A 294 8.35 -5.63 16.97
CA ALA A 294 9.76 -5.80 16.71
C ALA A 294 10.27 -7.22 17.07
N PRO A 295 11.50 -7.61 16.66
CA PRO A 295 12.07 -8.92 16.94
C PRO A 295 12.28 -9.25 18.43
N ASP A 296 12.31 -8.26 19.31
CA ASP A 296 12.39 -8.39 20.76
C ASP A 296 11.02 -8.28 21.47
N ASP A 297 9.93 -8.45 20.70
CA ASP A 297 8.53 -8.38 21.11
C ASP A 297 8.10 -7.00 21.65
N LYS A 298 8.88 -5.94 21.40
CA LYS A 298 8.43 -4.58 21.65
C LYS A 298 7.38 -4.15 20.64
N VAL A 299 6.43 -3.39 21.12
CA VAL A 299 5.33 -2.83 20.33
C VAL A 299 5.53 -1.33 20.17
N TYR A 300 5.51 -0.85 18.94
CA TYR A 300 5.62 0.57 18.59
C TYR A 300 4.28 1.07 18.04
N TYR A 301 3.85 2.24 18.52
CA TYR A 301 2.60 2.84 18.07
C TYR A 301 2.70 4.37 18.02
N GLY A 302 2.32 4.96 16.89
CA GLY A 302 2.34 6.40 16.67
C GLY A 302 1.08 7.09 17.20
N VAL A 303 1.25 8.19 17.91
CA VAL A 303 0.16 9.04 18.42
C VAL A 303 0.38 10.50 18.04
N LEU A 304 -0.71 11.28 17.94
CA LEU A 304 -0.61 12.72 17.84
C LEU A 304 -0.53 13.33 19.24
N GLU A 305 0.20 14.42 19.39
CA GLU A 305 0.36 15.12 20.65
C GLU A 305 -0.94 15.71 21.22
N ASN A 306 -0.95 16.02 22.50
CA ASN A 306 -2.04 16.69 23.21
C ASN A 306 -1.51 17.69 24.27
N PRO A 307 -1.80 19.00 24.16
CA PRO A 307 -2.63 19.68 23.16
C PRO A 307 -2.03 19.66 21.74
N PHE A 308 -2.91 19.76 20.76
CA PHE A 308 -2.53 19.88 19.35
C PHE A 308 -1.55 21.05 19.14
N GLY A 309 -0.45 20.81 18.44
CA GLY A 309 0.59 21.79 18.13
C GLY A 309 1.71 21.91 19.19
N VAL A 310 1.60 21.26 20.35
CA VAL A 310 2.65 21.33 21.40
C VAL A 310 3.98 20.72 20.95
N ASN A 311 3.95 19.78 20.02
CA ASN A 311 5.12 19.17 19.40
C ASN A 311 5.19 19.43 17.88
N ALA A 312 4.70 20.58 17.41
CA ALA A 312 4.67 20.98 15.99
C ALA A 312 3.96 19.94 15.09
N GLN A 313 2.91 19.30 15.57
CA GLN A 313 2.15 18.22 14.91
C GLN A 313 2.97 16.97 14.55
N ARG A 314 4.14 16.79 15.14
CA ARG A 314 4.98 15.60 14.93
C ARG A 314 4.40 14.35 15.59
N GLY A 315 3.65 14.55 16.69
CA GLY A 315 3.23 13.47 17.57
C GLY A 315 4.43 12.70 18.16
N TRP A 316 4.20 11.47 18.59
CA TRP A 316 5.18 10.66 19.29
C TRP A 316 5.08 9.19 18.83
N MET A 317 6.24 8.54 18.65
CA MET A 317 6.31 7.09 18.46
C MET A 317 6.54 6.45 19.83
N LEU A 318 5.48 5.94 20.45
CA LEU A 318 5.53 5.27 21.73
C LEU A 318 6.10 3.85 21.58
N GLN A 319 6.84 3.37 22.59
CA GLN A 319 7.33 1.99 22.65
C GLN A 319 6.94 1.31 23.96
N PHE A 320 6.54 0.05 23.82
CA PHE A 320 6.04 -0.79 24.90
C PHE A 320 6.71 -2.17 24.87
N ASP A 321 6.73 -2.86 26.00
CA ASP A 321 6.96 -4.30 26.02
C ASP A 321 5.73 -5.08 25.55
N ALA A 322 5.81 -6.41 25.46
CA ALA A 322 4.72 -7.26 25.03
C ALA A 322 3.45 -7.15 25.91
N ALA A 323 3.59 -6.77 27.18
CA ALA A 323 2.52 -6.53 28.14
C ALA A 323 2.02 -5.08 28.12
N LEU A 324 2.41 -4.30 27.12
CA LEU A 324 2.09 -2.88 26.95
C LEU A 324 2.57 -1.97 28.09
N ASN A 325 3.61 -2.35 28.83
CA ASN A 325 4.30 -1.41 29.72
C ASN A 325 5.24 -0.52 28.90
N PRO A 326 5.38 0.78 29.24
CA PRO A 326 6.35 1.63 28.58
C PRO A 326 7.77 1.04 28.66
N ALA A 327 8.45 0.94 27.51
CA ALA A 327 9.69 0.17 27.39
C ALA A 327 10.91 1.00 26.94
N GLY A 328 10.80 2.34 26.98
CA GLY A 328 11.90 3.24 26.65
C GLY A 328 11.42 4.65 26.27
N ALA A 329 12.34 5.48 25.79
CA ALA A 329 12.03 6.81 25.32
C ALA A 329 11.17 6.77 24.06
N PRO A 330 10.24 7.72 23.84
CA PRO A 330 9.45 7.82 22.60
C PRO A 330 10.33 8.31 21.45
N GLY A 331 9.90 8.08 20.22
CA GLY A 331 10.43 8.81 19.06
C GLY A 331 9.79 10.20 18.96
N ALA A 332 10.54 11.20 18.51
CA ALA A 332 10.07 12.59 18.38
C ALA A 332 9.14 12.82 17.17
N PHE A 333 8.71 11.77 16.51
CA PHE A 333 7.68 11.75 15.47
C PHE A 333 6.87 10.45 15.54
N GLY A 334 5.56 10.51 15.35
CA GLY A 334 4.70 9.32 15.35
C GLY A 334 3.35 9.50 14.66
N TRP A 335 2.97 10.73 14.40
CA TRP A 335 1.68 11.05 13.79
C TRP A 335 1.56 10.46 12.38
N ASP A 336 0.40 9.81 12.14
CA ASP A 336 0.00 9.28 10.84
C ASP A 336 1.07 8.37 10.19
N HIS A 337 1.69 7.52 11.00
CA HIS A 337 2.79 6.69 10.53
C HIS A 337 2.86 5.33 11.23
N THR A 338 3.04 4.28 10.44
CA THR A 338 3.47 2.96 10.90
C THR A 338 4.96 2.85 10.68
N PRO A 339 5.79 2.68 11.71
CA PRO A 339 7.23 2.62 11.53
C PRO A 339 7.65 1.36 10.76
N SER A 340 8.77 1.45 10.04
CA SER A 340 9.37 0.29 9.39
C SER A 340 10.57 -0.21 10.21
N LEU A 341 10.73 -1.52 10.29
CA LEU A 341 11.84 -2.16 10.97
C LEU A 341 13.10 -2.15 10.09
N VAL A 342 14.20 -1.63 10.58
CA VAL A 342 15.50 -1.67 9.90
C VAL A 342 16.45 -2.56 10.69
N PRO A 343 16.81 -3.76 10.21
CA PRO A 343 17.87 -4.54 10.84
C PRO A 343 19.14 -3.71 10.96
N ALA A 344 19.78 -3.66 12.11
CA ALA A 344 20.97 -2.81 12.32
C ALA A 344 22.09 -3.11 11.31
N ALA A 345 22.22 -4.37 10.89
CA ALA A 345 23.16 -4.78 9.85
C ALA A 345 22.85 -4.18 8.46
N ALA A 346 21.60 -3.73 8.23
CA ALA A 346 21.21 -3.05 6.99
C ALA A 346 21.54 -1.56 6.99
N ALA A 347 22.00 -1.00 8.11
CA ALA A 347 22.37 0.41 8.23
C ALA A 347 23.87 0.57 8.56
N PRO A 348 24.78 0.53 7.58
CA PRO A 348 26.24 0.61 7.82
C PRO A 348 26.71 1.88 8.54
N VAL A 349 25.91 2.96 8.50
CA VAL A 349 26.17 4.21 9.26
C VAL A 349 25.98 4.00 10.78
N TYR A 350 25.33 2.93 11.21
CA TYR A 350 25.08 2.65 12.61
C TYR A 350 26.23 1.87 13.24
N SER A 351 26.74 2.36 14.36
CA SER A 351 27.84 1.73 15.14
C SER A 351 27.45 1.38 16.57
N GLY A 352 26.16 1.47 16.89
CA GLY A 352 25.64 1.15 18.23
C GLY A 352 25.42 -0.35 18.46
N THR A 353 24.70 -0.68 19.52
CA THR A 353 24.50 -2.06 19.97
C THR A 353 23.07 -2.61 19.76
N SER A 354 22.15 -1.79 19.27
CA SER A 354 20.79 -2.25 18.95
C SER A 354 20.81 -3.24 17.79
N SER A 355 20.01 -4.29 17.85
CA SER A 355 19.89 -5.27 16.77
C SER A 355 19.05 -4.75 15.59
N TYR A 356 18.23 -3.73 15.81
CA TYR A 356 17.42 -3.06 14.81
C TYR A 356 17.26 -1.57 15.14
N LEU A 357 16.85 -0.81 14.15
CA LEU A 357 16.48 0.59 14.20
C LEU A 357 15.03 0.76 13.76
N ILE A 358 14.46 1.93 14.04
CA ILE A 358 13.11 2.31 13.62
C ILE A 358 13.22 3.36 12.53
N MET A 359 12.71 3.05 11.33
CA MET A 359 12.55 4.03 10.26
C MET A 359 11.21 4.72 10.42
N THR A 360 11.21 6.05 10.36
CA THR A 360 10.01 6.88 10.48
C THR A 360 10.10 8.09 9.55
N LYS A 361 8.94 8.61 9.12
CA LYS A 361 8.88 9.99 8.63
C LYS A 361 9.19 10.91 9.81
N TYR A 362 9.81 12.04 9.53
CA TYR A 362 10.30 12.96 10.54
C TYR A 362 10.06 14.41 10.10
N ASN A 363 8.80 14.69 9.74
CA ASN A 363 8.38 15.99 9.27
C ASN A 363 8.41 17.01 10.44
N PHE A 364 8.73 18.26 10.12
CA PHE A 364 8.73 19.37 11.05
C PHE A 364 7.92 20.53 10.48
N TYR A 365 6.61 20.38 10.55
CA TYR A 365 5.62 21.13 9.79
C TYR A 365 5.72 22.65 9.98
N ALA A 366 5.83 23.39 8.87
CA ALA A 366 5.79 24.85 8.85
C ALA A 366 4.45 25.37 9.36
N GLY A 367 4.48 26.49 10.09
CA GLY A 367 3.27 27.14 10.60
C GLY A 367 2.67 26.53 11.86
N THR A 368 3.17 25.38 12.34
CA THR A 368 2.71 24.73 13.57
C THR A 368 3.77 24.67 14.66
N GLY A 369 4.80 25.51 14.54
CA GLY A 369 5.96 25.54 15.42
C GLY A 369 7.23 25.02 14.76
N GLY A 370 7.13 24.23 13.71
CA GLY A 370 8.24 23.73 12.92
C GLY A 370 8.71 24.72 11.85
N ASN A 371 9.80 24.36 11.16
CA ASN A 371 10.43 25.18 10.13
C ASN A 371 10.22 24.65 8.70
N GLY A 372 9.45 23.57 8.53
CA GLY A 372 9.20 22.91 7.23
C GLY A 372 10.36 22.05 6.72
N GLU A 373 11.39 21.80 7.53
CA GLU A 373 12.47 20.87 7.17
C GLU A 373 12.03 19.42 7.35
N ASN A 374 11.23 18.94 6.42
CA ASN A 374 10.63 17.62 6.45
C ASN A 374 11.63 16.54 6.07
N LYS A 375 11.81 15.54 6.94
CA LYS A 375 12.84 14.50 6.87
C LYS A 375 12.22 13.11 6.91
N ILE A 376 13.02 12.10 6.61
CA ILE A 376 12.86 10.73 7.09
C ILE A 376 14.06 10.38 7.96
N GLY A 377 13.89 9.48 8.92
CA GLY A 377 14.93 9.22 9.92
C GLY A 377 15.01 7.76 10.36
N LEU A 378 16.20 7.39 10.84
CA LEU A 378 16.46 6.16 11.59
C LEU A 378 16.65 6.51 13.05
N LEU A 379 15.88 5.85 13.92
CA LEU A 379 15.93 6.04 15.36
C LEU A 379 16.47 4.77 16.05
N ASP A 380 17.33 4.96 17.03
CA ASP A 380 17.80 3.87 17.91
C ASP A 380 16.85 3.72 19.10
N PRO A 381 16.10 2.62 19.20
CA PRO A 381 15.09 2.45 20.26
C PRO A 381 15.69 2.19 21.66
N LEU A 382 17.00 1.88 21.76
CA LEU A 382 17.67 1.60 23.03
C LEU A 382 18.50 2.76 23.57
N VAL A 383 18.76 3.79 22.76
CA VAL A 383 19.55 4.94 23.14
C VAL A 383 18.69 6.20 23.08
N ALA A 384 18.86 7.06 24.06
CA ALA A 384 18.09 8.30 24.15
C ALA A 384 18.95 9.54 23.86
N GLN A 385 18.31 10.61 23.43
CA GLN A 385 18.84 11.97 23.31
C GLN A 385 17.79 12.97 23.78
N VAL A 386 18.19 14.21 23.98
CA VAL A 386 17.25 15.33 24.19
C VAL A 386 16.83 15.87 22.84
N ASP A 387 15.52 15.95 22.58
CA ASP A 387 14.98 16.58 21.36
C ASP A 387 15.19 18.09 21.41
N GLY A 388 15.76 18.62 20.35
CA GLY A 388 16.11 20.05 20.28
C GLY A 388 14.92 21.01 20.24
N PHE A 389 13.73 20.52 19.92
CA PHE A 389 12.51 21.32 19.88
C PHE A 389 11.67 21.21 21.15
N SER A 390 11.27 20.00 21.52
CA SER A 390 10.41 19.78 22.69
C SER A 390 11.16 19.80 24.01
N GLY A 391 12.47 19.57 24.00
CA GLY A 391 13.28 19.37 25.21
C GLY A 391 13.09 18.02 25.88
N GLU A 392 12.24 17.15 25.33
CA GLU A 392 11.95 15.83 25.86
C GLU A 392 13.08 14.83 25.57
N THR A 393 13.17 13.80 26.42
CA THR A 393 14.05 12.67 26.17
C THR A 393 13.41 11.72 25.16
N VAL A 394 14.04 11.58 23.98
CA VAL A 394 13.52 10.81 22.85
C VAL A 394 14.52 9.76 22.38
N MET A 395 14.10 8.82 21.53
CA MET A 395 15.00 7.90 20.82
C MET A 395 16.07 8.69 20.07
N LYS A 396 17.30 8.18 20.11
CA LYS A 396 18.42 8.83 19.42
C LYS A 396 18.28 8.73 17.91
N GLU A 397 18.42 9.87 17.24
CA GLU A 397 18.58 9.93 15.81
C GLU A 397 19.93 9.32 15.40
N VAL A 398 19.89 8.30 14.54
CA VAL A 398 21.07 7.65 13.96
C VAL A 398 21.46 8.34 12.67
N ALA A 399 20.48 8.55 11.81
CA ALA A 399 20.61 9.26 10.55
C ALA A 399 19.27 9.91 10.20
N THR A 400 19.32 11.07 9.58
CA THR A 400 18.16 11.74 8.99
C THR A 400 18.55 12.25 7.61
N ILE A 401 17.55 12.34 6.70
CA ILE A 401 17.75 12.92 5.38
C ILE A 401 16.60 13.88 5.06
N LEU A 402 16.96 15.11 4.65
CA LEU A 402 16.01 16.16 4.28
C LEU A 402 15.37 15.83 2.93
N GLY A 403 14.08 16.12 2.78
CA GLY A 403 13.37 16.07 1.50
C GLY A 403 14.08 16.88 0.42
N ALA A 404 14.08 16.37 -0.82
CA ALA A 404 14.87 16.98 -1.89
C ALA A 404 14.16 18.13 -2.62
N THR A 405 12.84 18.26 -2.49
CA THR A 405 12.04 19.24 -3.26
C THR A 405 11.65 20.41 -2.36
N PRO A 406 12.04 21.66 -2.71
CA PRO A 406 11.60 22.85 -2.00
C PRO A 406 10.08 22.99 -1.96
N ASP A 407 9.56 23.51 -0.86
CA ASP A 407 8.14 23.82 -0.67
C ASP A 407 7.87 25.34 -0.63
N PRO A 408 7.60 25.98 -1.77
CA PRO A 408 7.29 27.40 -1.82
C PRO A 408 5.95 27.74 -1.14
N ASP A 409 5.05 26.77 -0.97
CA ASP A 409 3.72 26.97 -0.37
C ASP A 409 3.80 27.16 1.14
N ALA A 410 4.90 26.73 1.78
CA ALA A 410 5.20 27.03 3.17
C ALA A 410 5.36 28.54 3.45
N GLY A 411 5.60 29.33 2.40
CA GLY A 411 5.67 30.78 2.45
C GLY A 411 7.06 31.34 2.78
N PRO A 412 7.23 32.67 2.65
CA PRO A 412 8.55 33.31 2.72
C PRO A 412 9.21 33.25 4.10
N SER A 413 8.44 32.95 5.14
CA SER A 413 8.97 32.76 6.51
C SER A 413 9.75 31.47 6.69
N TYR A 414 9.62 30.53 5.74
CA TYR A 414 10.22 29.19 5.77
C TYR A 414 11.04 28.92 4.51
N PRO A 415 12.14 29.65 4.26
CA PRO A 415 12.87 29.58 2.99
C PRO A 415 13.59 28.24 2.76
N THR A 416 13.74 27.42 3.79
CA THR A 416 14.38 26.09 3.73
C THR A 416 13.36 24.95 3.75
N ALA A 417 12.06 25.26 3.73
CA ALA A 417 11.01 24.25 3.74
C ALA A 417 11.07 23.36 2.50
N VAL A 418 10.80 22.09 2.71
CA VAL A 418 10.71 21.07 1.67
C VAL A 418 9.38 20.36 1.76
N LYS A 419 8.93 19.75 0.63
CA LYS A 419 7.68 19.00 0.57
C LYS A 419 7.65 17.87 1.61
N GLU A 420 6.45 17.54 2.08
CA GLU A 420 6.23 16.58 3.16
C GLU A 420 6.46 15.12 2.72
N TRP A 421 6.78 14.31 3.70
CA TRP A 421 6.78 12.88 3.55
C TRP A 421 5.40 12.34 3.92
N CYS A 422 4.57 12.10 2.91
CA CYS A 422 3.22 11.54 3.06
C CYS A 422 3.23 10.02 2.92
N ILE A 423 4.01 9.35 3.77
CA ILE A 423 4.13 7.89 3.79
C ILE A 423 3.44 7.30 5.01
N ASN A 424 2.71 6.18 4.83
CA ASN A 424 2.17 5.41 5.93
C ASN A 424 3.23 4.46 6.49
N THR A 425 3.94 3.77 5.61
CA THR A 425 5.15 3.00 5.92
C THR A 425 6.01 2.86 4.66
N ALA A 426 7.33 2.76 4.83
CA ALA A 426 8.28 2.60 3.75
C ALA A 426 8.77 1.15 3.66
N VAL A 427 9.14 0.69 2.47
CA VAL A 427 9.84 -0.60 2.30
C VAL A 427 11.27 -0.47 2.78
N VAL A 428 11.70 -1.38 3.63
CA VAL A 428 13.10 -1.56 3.99
C VAL A 428 13.67 -2.72 3.19
N ASP A 429 14.74 -2.46 2.46
CA ASP A 429 15.49 -3.48 1.73
C ASP A 429 16.82 -3.75 2.43
N PRO A 430 16.91 -4.83 3.22
CA PRO A 430 18.13 -5.16 3.95
C PRO A 430 19.26 -5.66 3.04
N PHE A 431 18.96 -6.07 1.81
CA PHE A 431 19.94 -6.61 0.86
C PHE A 431 20.72 -5.49 0.14
N THR A 432 20.04 -4.40 -0.16
CA THR A 432 20.65 -3.21 -0.80
C THR A 432 20.95 -2.11 0.20
N HIS A 433 20.77 -2.35 1.51
CA HIS A 433 20.96 -1.35 2.57
C HIS A 433 20.20 -0.06 2.31
N SER A 434 18.91 -0.16 1.96
CA SER A 434 18.14 1.00 1.55
C SER A 434 16.72 1.01 2.09
N VAL A 435 16.11 2.22 2.09
CA VAL A 435 14.70 2.46 2.35
C VAL A 435 14.06 3.06 1.10
N LEU A 436 12.89 2.55 0.72
CA LEU A 436 12.13 3.07 -0.40
C LEU A 436 10.88 3.76 0.11
N ALA A 437 10.74 5.04 -0.22
CA ALA A 437 9.64 5.87 0.27
C ALA A 437 9.10 6.81 -0.82
N GLY A 438 7.77 6.92 -0.90
CA GLY A 438 7.08 7.93 -1.69
C GLY A 438 7.00 9.26 -0.91
N ALA A 439 6.93 10.38 -1.61
CA ALA A 439 6.77 11.71 -1.04
C ALA A 439 5.66 12.48 -1.74
N GLU A 440 5.19 13.55 -1.12
CA GLU A 440 4.17 14.46 -1.65
C GLU A 440 4.59 15.13 -2.97
N ASP A 441 5.88 15.21 -3.23
CA ASP A 441 6.43 15.80 -4.46
C ASP A 441 6.28 14.92 -5.71
N GLY A 442 5.50 13.85 -5.62
CA GLY A 442 5.24 12.95 -6.74
C GLY A 442 6.37 12.00 -7.09
N LYS A 443 7.35 11.82 -6.20
CA LYS A 443 8.53 11.01 -6.46
C LYS A 443 8.60 9.80 -5.52
N LEU A 444 9.29 8.76 -6.00
CA LEU A 444 9.74 7.62 -5.21
C LEU A 444 11.26 7.72 -5.05
N TYR A 445 11.72 7.57 -3.82
CA TYR A 445 13.12 7.70 -3.44
C TYR A 445 13.68 6.39 -2.91
N ARG A 446 14.93 6.10 -3.23
CA ARG A 446 15.76 5.12 -2.54
C ARG A 446 16.76 5.86 -1.66
N TRP A 447 16.59 5.75 -0.34
CA TRP A 447 17.55 6.24 0.64
C TRP A 447 18.59 5.17 0.92
N ASP A 448 19.83 5.42 0.51
CA ASP A 448 20.99 4.55 0.77
C ASP A 448 21.47 4.79 2.22
N LEU A 449 21.40 3.74 3.03
CA LEU A 449 21.73 3.78 4.45
C LEU A 449 23.25 3.67 4.74
N ALA A 450 24.08 3.40 3.72
CA ALA A 450 25.52 3.41 3.86
C ALA A 450 26.12 4.82 3.64
N THR A 451 25.52 5.58 2.72
CA THR A 451 26.02 6.91 2.35
C THR A 451 25.18 8.05 2.91
N ASN A 452 24.01 7.76 3.45
CA ASN A 452 22.98 8.73 3.89
C ASN A 452 22.59 9.70 2.77
N THR A 453 22.35 9.18 1.56
CA THR A 453 21.96 9.95 0.37
C THR A 453 20.77 9.31 -0.33
N PHE A 454 20.02 10.10 -1.13
CA PHE A 454 19.12 9.53 -2.11
C PHE A 454 19.91 9.03 -3.31
N SER A 455 20.19 7.72 -3.36
CA SER A 455 20.95 7.10 -4.46
C SER A 455 20.15 7.00 -5.75
N GLU A 456 18.83 6.91 -5.65
CA GLU A 456 17.91 6.83 -6.78
C GLU A 456 16.64 7.65 -6.50
N THR A 457 16.12 8.26 -7.55
CA THR A 457 14.87 9.03 -7.51
C THR A 457 14.11 8.86 -8.82
N LEU A 458 12.83 8.50 -8.74
CA LEU A 458 11.97 8.38 -9.91
C LEU A 458 10.73 9.25 -9.76
N VAL A 459 10.43 10.07 -10.78
CA VAL A 459 9.18 10.84 -10.83
C VAL A 459 8.04 9.90 -11.23
N LEU A 460 7.06 9.73 -10.37
CA LEU A 460 5.83 8.98 -10.62
C LEU A 460 4.76 9.89 -11.23
N THR A 461 4.52 11.03 -10.58
CA THR A 461 3.56 12.03 -11.00
C THR A 461 4.23 13.41 -11.02
N PRO A 462 4.18 14.18 -12.11
CA PRO A 462 4.68 15.55 -12.11
C PRO A 462 3.85 16.44 -11.18
N GLY A 463 4.49 17.12 -10.22
CA GLY A 463 3.84 18.00 -9.26
C GLY A 463 3.38 17.27 -8.00
N LEU A 464 2.34 17.80 -7.34
CA LEU A 464 1.79 17.21 -6.13
C LEU A 464 1.22 15.82 -6.37
N GLY A 465 1.61 14.89 -5.55
CA GLY A 465 1.13 13.54 -5.60
C GLY A 465 1.16 12.92 -4.21
N GLU A 466 0.07 12.99 -3.50
CA GLU A 466 -0.02 12.41 -2.17
C GLU A 466 0.05 10.90 -2.21
N ALA A 467 0.92 10.35 -1.38
CA ALA A 467 1.27 8.94 -1.38
C ALA A 467 0.64 8.16 -0.21
N TYR A 468 -0.27 8.70 0.55
CA TYR A 468 -0.91 8.16 1.77
C TYR A 468 -1.16 6.64 1.81
N THR A 469 -0.16 5.86 1.40
CA THR A 469 -0.22 4.40 1.36
C THR A 469 1.18 3.81 1.52
N PRO A 470 1.31 2.58 2.02
CA PRO A 470 2.59 1.89 2.05
C PRO A 470 3.17 1.69 0.66
N THR A 471 4.48 1.91 0.52
CA THR A 471 5.28 1.35 -0.58
C THR A 471 5.44 -0.15 -0.34
N VAL A 472 5.38 -0.98 -1.36
CA VAL A 472 5.47 -2.44 -1.24
C VAL A 472 6.45 -3.03 -2.25
N SER A 473 6.97 -4.23 -1.98
CA SER A 473 7.89 -4.94 -2.89
C SER A 473 7.33 -6.29 -3.31
N GLY A 474 7.51 -6.65 -4.57
CA GLY A 474 7.16 -7.95 -5.13
C GLY A 474 8.25 -9.00 -4.96
N PRO A 475 7.94 -10.29 -5.24
CA PRO A 475 8.89 -11.41 -5.13
C PRO A 475 10.01 -11.34 -6.16
N ASP A 476 9.85 -10.57 -7.22
CA ASP A 476 10.86 -10.28 -8.25
C ASP A 476 11.67 -9.01 -7.94
N GLY A 477 11.44 -8.39 -6.78
CA GLY A 477 12.08 -7.15 -6.36
C GLY A 477 11.47 -5.89 -6.97
N GLN A 478 10.43 -5.98 -7.79
CA GLN A 478 9.72 -4.82 -8.32
C GLN A 478 9.08 -4.04 -7.15
N VAL A 479 9.13 -2.71 -7.24
CA VAL A 479 8.60 -1.81 -6.21
C VAL A 479 7.28 -1.23 -6.68
N TYR A 480 6.29 -1.26 -5.81
CA TYR A 480 4.98 -0.71 -6.09
C TYR A 480 4.69 0.47 -5.16
N ALA A 481 4.35 1.60 -5.75
CA ALA A 481 4.00 2.81 -5.01
C ALA A 481 2.72 3.42 -5.59
N ILE A 482 1.86 3.93 -4.71
CA ILE A 482 0.69 4.71 -5.13
C ILE A 482 1.05 6.18 -4.99
N ASN A 483 0.71 6.94 -6.02
CA ASN A 483 0.84 8.39 -6.02
C ASN A 483 -0.28 8.96 -6.89
N ASN A 484 -0.95 10.01 -6.42
CA ASN A 484 -2.05 10.68 -7.14
C ASN A 484 -3.05 9.69 -7.76
N ALA A 485 -3.68 8.84 -6.93
CA ALA A 485 -4.70 7.88 -7.32
C ALA A 485 -4.25 6.79 -8.33
N THR A 486 -2.95 6.60 -8.51
CA THR A 486 -2.37 5.64 -9.47
C THR A 486 -1.33 4.77 -8.79
N LEU A 487 -1.42 3.46 -8.98
CA LEU A 487 -0.38 2.49 -8.63
C LEU A 487 0.64 2.42 -9.76
N PHE A 488 1.91 2.54 -9.42
CA PHE A 488 3.06 2.43 -10.30
C PHE A 488 3.87 1.19 -9.92
N ALA A 489 4.20 0.35 -10.90
CA ALA A 489 5.18 -0.74 -10.78
C ALA A 489 6.51 -0.24 -11.31
N VAL A 490 7.52 -0.22 -10.45
CA VAL A 490 8.82 0.40 -10.71
C VAL A 490 9.91 -0.65 -10.62
N GLY A 491 10.86 -0.61 -11.55
CA GLY A 491 11.97 -1.54 -11.57
C GLY A 491 13.12 -1.09 -12.46
N ALA A 492 14.06 -2.01 -12.73
CA ALA A 492 15.19 -1.79 -13.59
C ALA A 492 14.75 -1.42 -15.01
N SER A 493 15.47 -0.50 -15.65
CA SER A 493 15.29 -0.30 -17.10
C SER A 493 15.62 -1.59 -17.82
N ASN A 494 14.68 -2.11 -18.60
CA ASN A 494 14.93 -3.25 -19.48
C ASN A 494 15.91 -2.83 -20.60
N VAL A 495 17.18 -2.68 -20.26
CA VAL A 495 18.27 -2.55 -21.24
C VAL A 495 18.85 -3.94 -21.44
N GLY A 496 18.26 -4.71 -22.35
CA GLY A 496 18.85 -5.89 -22.92
C GLY A 496 18.70 -7.20 -22.14
N VAL A 497 18.08 -8.14 -22.80
CA VAL A 497 17.71 -9.51 -22.46
C VAL A 497 16.39 -9.60 -21.68
N LEU A 498 15.30 -9.56 -22.42
CA LEU A 498 14.03 -10.11 -21.96
C LEU A 498 14.25 -11.56 -21.49
N PRO A 499 13.82 -11.94 -20.27
CA PRO A 499 13.56 -13.36 -20.02
C PRO A 499 12.57 -13.82 -21.09
N PRO A 500 12.61 -15.09 -21.54
CA PRO A 500 11.65 -15.59 -22.51
C PRO A 500 10.24 -15.35 -21.93
N GLY A 501 9.50 -14.41 -22.53
CA GLY A 501 8.13 -14.12 -22.19
C GLY A 501 7.29 -15.38 -22.36
N PRO A 502 6.12 -15.48 -21.70
CA PRO A 502 5.22 -16.60 -21.93
C PRO A 502 4.97 -16.72 -23.42
N ASP A 503 4.95 -17.95 -23.91
CA ASP A 503 4.76 -18.34 -25.31
C ASP A 503 3.75 -17.43 -26.03
N VAL A 504 4.23 -16.36 -26.66
CA VAL A 504 3.40 -15.52 -27.53
C VAL A 504 3.15 -16.35 -28.79
N ARG A 505 2.00 -17.01 -28.84
CA ARG A 505 1.65 -17.87 -29.98
C ARG A 505 1.09 -17.11 -31.17
N ALA A 506 0.90 -15.77 -31.05
CA ALA A 506 0.28 -14.93 -32.07
C ALA A 506 0.98 -13.59 -32.25
N LEU A 507 0.80 -13.02 -33.45
CA LEU A 507 1.17 -11.65 -33.78
C LEU A 507 0.31 -10.67 -33.00
N GLU A 508 0.89 -9.72 -32.29
CA GLU A 508 0.16 -8.72 -31.51
C GLU A 508 0.49 -7.31 -31.97
N LEU A 509 -0.54 -6.44 -31.98
CA LEU A 509 -0.40 -5.00 -32.24
C LEU A 509 -1.01 -4.24 -31.05
N GLY A 510 -0.18 -3.47 -30.35
CA GLY A 510 -0.55 -2.69 -29.18
C GLY A 510 -1.50 -1.52 -29.47
N THR A 511 -1.91 -0.82 -28.45
CA THR A 511 -2.76 0.38 -28.57
C THR A 511 -1.95 1.55 -29.14
N LEU A 512 -2.62 2.38 -29.96
CA LEU A 512 -2.04 3.60 -30.48
C LEU A 512 -2.31 4.75 -29.51
N THR A 513 -1.27 5.45 -29.08
CA THR A 513 -1.37 6.54 -28.10
C THR A 513 -0.52 7.74 -28.52
N PRO A 514 -1.07 8.96 -28.53
CA PRO A 514 -2.49 9.32 -28.36
C PRO A 514 -3.39 8.84 -29.51
N ASN A 515 -4.67 8.60 -29.24
CA ASN A 515 -5.70 8.33 -30.24
C ASN A 515 -7.05 8.89 -29.74
N PRO A 516 -7.61 9.96 -30.31
CA PRO A 516 -7.13 10.71 -31.50
C PRO A 516 -5.76 11.38 -31.34
N PHE A 517 -5.10 11.69 -32.48
CA PHE A 517 -3.83 12.41 -32.47
C PHE A 517 -3.81 13.54 -33.51
N THR A 518 -2.95 14.53 -33.25
CA THR A 518 -2.78 15.72 -34.11
C THR A 518 -1.44 15.76 -34.83
N MET A 519 -0.37 15.30 -34.21
CA MET A 519 0.99 15.37 -34.75
C MET A 519 1.60 13.98 -34.96
N ARG A 520 1.54 13.12 -33.96
CA ARG A 520 2.10 11.76 -34.00
C ARG A 520 1.38 10.84 -33.02
N THR A 521 1.36 9.56 -33.33
CA THR A 521 0.89 8.50 -32.43
C THR A 521 1.95 7.40 -32.37
N ARG A 522 2.13 6.80 -31.19
CA ARG A 522 3.05 5.69 -30.95
C ARG A 522 2.30 4.42 -30.64
N PHE A 523 2.89 3.30 -30.96
CA PHE A 523 2.35 1.98 -30.68
C PHE A 523 3.47 0.94 -30.72
N SER A 524 3.23 -0.18 -30.04
CA SER A 524 4.13 -1.33 -30.12
C SER A 524 3.52 -2.46 -30.91
N PHE A 525 4.34 -3.38 -31.40
CA PHE A 525 3.93 -4.70 -31.85
C PHE A 525 4.86 -5.76 -31.27
N ARG A 526 4.33 -6.97 -31.09
CA ARG A 526 5.07 -8.07 -30.48
C ARG A 526 5.08 -9.29 -31.39
N LEU A 527 6.25 -9.92 -31.47
CA LEU A 527 6.49 -11.09 -32.31
C LEU A 527 6.83 -12.32 -31.45
N PRO A 528 6.26 -13.49 -31.74
CA PRO A 528 6.53 -14.73 -31.01
C PRO A 528 7.90 -15.37 -31.37
N GLY A 529 8.55 -14.91 -32.39
CA GLY A 529 9.84 -15.37 -32.90
C GLY A 529 10.36 -14.43 -33.98
N GLU A 530 11.62 -14.56 -34.38
CA GLU A 530 12.16 -13.82 -35.52
C GLU A 530 11.32 -14.11 -36.77
N ARG A 531 10.82 -13.05 -37.42
CA ARG A 531 10.04 -13.16 -38.66
C ARG A 531 10.01 -11.87 -39.45
N HIS A 532 9.80 -12.02 -40.75
CA HIS A 532 9.55 -10.90 -41.64
C HIS A 532 8.15 -10.37 -41.41
N VAL A 533 8.01 -9.07 -41.14
CA VAL A 533 6.72 -8.41 -40.96
C VAL A 533 6.61 -7.17 -41.83
N ARG A 534 5.38 -6.86 -42.21
CA ARG A 534 5.02 -5.62 -42.86
C ARG A 534 4.01 -4.86 -42.00
N LEU A 535 4.34 -3.60 -41.71
CA LEU A 535 3.54 -2.69 -40.91
C LEU A 535 3.14 -1.51 -41.79
N GLU A 536 1.84 -1.31 -41.99
CA GLU A 536 1.30 -0.31 -42.91
C GLU A 536 0.19 0.51 -42.26
N VAL A 537 0.08 1.77 -42.69
CA VAL A 537 -1.11 2.60 -42.47
C VAL A 537 -1.99 2.50 -43.71
N ILE A 538 -3.26 2.19 -43.52
CA ILE A 538 -4.29 2.13 -44.57
C ILE A 538 -5.46 3.02 -44.23
N ASP A 539 -6.14 3.55 -45.25
CA ASP A 539 -7.37 4.32 -45.07
C ASP A 539 -8.61 3.43 -44.92
N VAL A 540 -9.77 4.05 -44.77
CA VAL A 540 -11.07 3.34 -44.65
C VAL A 540 -11.49 2.57 -45.91
N ALA A 541 -10.92 2.87 -47.05
CA ALA A 541 -11.12 2.15 -48.31
C ALA A 541 -10.13 0.99 -48.47
N GLY A 542 -9.21 0.78 -47.52
CA GLY A 542 -8.18 -0.22 -47.60
C GLY A 542 -6.95 0.18 -48.44
N ALA A 543 -6.90 1.42 -48.95
CA ALA A 543 -5.75 1.88 -49.70
C ALA A 543 -4.57 2.18 -48.77
N ARG A 544 -3.38 1.77 -49.17
CA ARG A 544 -2.15 1.97 -48.40
C ARG A 544 -1.75 3.45 -48.44
N VAL A 545 -1.68 4.07 -47.27
CA VAL A 545 -1.23 5.43 -47.02
C VAL A 545 0.27 5.49 -46.87
N ARG A 546 0.84 4.57 -46.04
CA ARG A 546 2.27 4.51 -45.77
C ARG A 546 2.69 3.14 -45.29
N THR A 547 3.90 2.70 -45.67
CA THR A 547 4.59 1.58 -45.04
C THR A 547 5.48 2.14 -43.94
N LEU A 548 5.29 1.68 -42.70
CA LEU A 548 6.06 2.09 -41.53
C LEU A 548 7.27 1.17 -41.33
N ALA A 549 7.10 -0.13 -41.62
CA ALA A 549 8.16 -1.12 -41.61
C ALA A 549 7.89 -2.23 -42.62
N ASP A 550 8.93 -2.77 -43.22
CA ASP A 550 8.90 -3.96 -44.09
C ASP A 550 10.25 -4.64 -43.98
N GLY A 551 10.37 -5.70 -43.16
CA GLY A 551 11.66 -6.36 -42.87
C GLY A 551 11.56 -7.43 -41.78
N THR A 552 12.70 -8.06 -41.52
CA THR A 552 12.81 -9.08 -40.45
C THR A 552 13.09 -8.41 -39.11
N PHE A 553 12.32 -8.81 -38.10
CA PHE A 553 12.43 -8.35 -36.71
C PHE A 553 12.60 -9.57 -35.80
N ASP A 554 13.39 -9.40 -34.74
CA ASP A 554 13.60 -10.41 -33.72
C ASP A 554 12.31 -10.68 -32.91
N ALA A 555 12.30 -11.78 -32.15
CA ALA A 555 11.26 -12.04 -31.16
C ALA A 555 11.21 -10.91 -30.12
N GLY A 556 10.00 -10.53 -29.70
CA GLY A 556 9.83 -9.51 -28.68
C GLY A 556 9.00 -8.31 -29.10
N GLU A 557 9.07 -7.23 -28.33
CA GLU A 557 8.29 -6.01 -28.54
C GLU A 557 9.10 -4.97 -29.30
N HIS A 558 8.47 -4.34 -30.32
CA HIS A 558 9.03 -3.32 -31.17
C HIS A 558 8.15 -2.08 -31.15
N TRP A 559 8.73 -0.89 -31.08
CA TRP A 559 8.02 0.38 -31.04
C TRP A 559 8.08 1.12 -32.36
N MET A 560 6.94 1.66 -32.78
CA MET A 560 6.79 2.43 -34.01
C MET A 560 6.00 3.71 -33.77
N GLU A 561 6.14 4.64 -34.72
CA GLU A 561 5.46 5.92 -34.69
C GLU A 561 4.90 6.24 -36.08
N TRP A 562 3.72 6.86 -36.11
CA TRP A 562 3.16 7.47 -37.32
C TRP A 562 2.89 8.96 -37.06
N ASP A 563 3.45 9.80 -37.97
CA ASP A 563 3.39 11.25 -37.92
C ASP A 563 2.21 11.87 -38.71
N GLY A 564 1.20 11.08 -39.07
CA GLY A 564 0.05 11.52 -39.86
C GLY A 564 0.39 11.85 -41.31
N ARG A 565 1.53 11.40 -41.86
CA ARG A 565 1.96 11.65 -43.25
C ARG A 565 1.90 10.39 -44.11
N ASP A 566 1.66 10.59 -45.40
CA ASP A 566 1.69 9.53 -46.41
C ASP A 566 3.12 9.08 -46.77
N GLY A 567 3.23 8.13 -47.70
CA GLY A 567 4.52 7.64 -48.19
C GLY A 567 5.38 8.68 -48.92
N ALA A 568 4.77 9.74 -49.46
CA ALA A 568 5.45 10.89 -50.09
C ALA A 568 5.74 12.02 -49.08
N ARG A 569 5.46 11.81 -47.78
CA ARG A 569 5.58 12.77 -46.68
C ARG A 569 4.60 13.97 -46.72
N HIS A 570 3.55 13.92 -47.53
CA HIS A 570 2.48 14.90 -47.44
C HIS A 570 1.59 14.60 -46.24
N ALA A 571 0.99 15.65 -45.65
CA ALA A 571 0.03 15.46 -44.57
C ALA A 571 -1.21 14.70 -45.08
N SER A 572 -1.56 13.64 -44.37
CA SER A 572 -2.81 12.90 -44.62
C SER A 572 -4.00 13.76 -44.25
N ARG A 573 -5.18 13.49 -44.80
CA ARG A 573 -6.42 14.19 -44.45
C ARG A 573 -6.89 13.79 -43.05
N ALA A 574 -7.60 14.69 -42.37
CA ALA A 574 -8.29 14.30 -41.13
C ALA A 574 -9.22 13.12 -41.42
N GLY A 575 -9.18 12.10 -40.56
CA GLY A 575 -10.00 10.91 -40.75
C GLY A 575 -9.56 9.70 -39.99
N VAL A 576 -10.28 8.61 -40.18
CA VAL A 576 -10.00 7.29 -39.59
C VAL A 576 -9.01 6.53 -40.47
N TYR A 577 -8.01 5.98 -39.86
CA TYR A 577 -7.00 5.11 -40.47
C TYR A 577 -6.88 3.81 -39.65
N PHE A 578 -6.22 2.81 -40.24
CA PHE A 578 -5.86 1.57 -39.56
C PHE A 578 -4.37 1.31 -39.71
N VAL A 579 -3.73 1.03 -38.59
CA VAL A 579 -2.38 0.44 -38.60
C VAL A 579 -2.56 -1.06 -38.71
N ARG A 580 -1.97 -1.68 -39.74
CA ARG A 580 -2.05 -3.10 -40.07
C ARG A 580 -0.67 -3.71 -40.00
N LEU A 581 -0.53 -4.76 -39.20
CA LEU A 581 0.67 -5.59 -39.09
C LEU A 581 0.38 -6.98 -39.69
N THR A 582 1.24 -7.48 -40.56
CA THR A 582 1.15 -8.82 -41.14
C THR A 582 2.53 -9.49 -41.19
N ASP A 583 2.57 -10.81 -40.93
CA ASP A 583 3.75 -11.66 -41.09
C ASP A 583 3.61 -12.65 -42.27
N GLY A 584 2.65 -12.42 -43.15
CA GLY A 584 2.34 -13.29 -44.29
C GLY A 584 1.36 -14.42 -43.96
N SER A 585 1.27 -14.86 -42.71
CA SER A 585 0.33 -15.90 -42.24
C SER A 585 -0.80 -15.34 -41.40
N SER A 586 -0.53 -14.30 -40.66
CA SER A 586 -1.45 -13.64 -39.74
C SER A 586 -1.51 -12.13 -39.99
N THR A 587 -2.63 -11.53 -39.69
CA THR A 587 -2.83 -10.08 -39.81
C THR A 587 -3.59 -9.56 -38.59
N VAL A 588 -3.08 -8.46 -37.99
CA VAL A 588 -3.76 -7.70 -36.94
C VAL A 588 -3.84 -6.23 -37.34
N ALA A 589 -4.93 -5.55 -37.00
CA ALA A 589 -5.10 -4.13 -37.29
C ALA A 589 -5.71 -3.38 -36.10
N ARG A 590 -5.34 -2.12 -35.96
CA ARG A 590 -5.87 -1.18 -34.96
C ARG A 590 -6.31 0.13 -35.61
N ARG A 591 -7.46 0.60 -35.19
CA ARG A 591 -8.02 1.89 -35.66
C ARG A 591 -7.33 3.06 -34.97
N VAL A 592 -7.06 4.11 -35.74
CA VAL A 592 -6.56 5.40 -35.24
C VAL A 592 -7.32 6.56 -35.90
N LEU A 593 -7.58 7.61 -35.14
CA LEU A 593 -8.21 8.85 -35.62
C LEU A 593 -7.16 9.95 -35.70
N PHE A 594 -6.93 10.48 -36.91
CA PHE A 594 -6.04 11.61 -37.16
C PHE A 594 -6.86 12.90 -37.31
N THR A 595 -6.52 13.90 -36.49
CA THR A 595 -7.20 15.23 -36.42
C THR A 595 -6.16 16.34 -36.41
N PRO A 596 -5.49 16.63 -37.58
CA PRO A 596 -4.41 17.60 -37.65
C PRO A 596 -4.80 19.02 -37.28
#